data_274fdda01df8f4d1b919e26ac51e1555
#
_entry.id   274fdda01df8f4d1b919e26ac51e1555
#
_cell.length_a   1.000
_cell.length_b   1.000
_cell.length_c   1.000
_cell.angle_alpha   90.00
_cell.angle_beta   90.00
_cell.angle_gamma   90.00
#
_symmetry.space_group_name_H-M   'P 1'
#
loop_
_entity.id
_entity.type
_entity.pdbx_description
1 polymer ?
#
loop_
_entity_poly.entity_id
_entity_poly.type
_entity_poly.pdbx_seq_one_letter_code
_entity_poly.pdbx_strand_id
1 'polypeptide(L)'
;PSAFSMVGHIAHVNLREEYLAYRYLIGQVILEKTPRVETVVNKLDTIETEFRVFAMELLAGKPVYTAQVSESGCLFTLDFRHVYWNSRLHTEHGRLIDQFLPFQVVSDVMAGVGPFAVPAAKKGCWVLANDLNPACHASLVHNARQNKVEAHCIPSCEDGRAFIRRSILQAWDAAFPAQDASLMSGRQKRRERKTPSETMPSALDPRPRRLIDHFVMNLPATALEFLDAFRGCLLYTS
;
A
#
# COMPACT_ATOMS: atom_id res chain seq x y z
N PRO A 1 3.53 -24.05 16.88
CA PRO A 1 3.29 -23.00 15.88
C PRO A 1 3.13 -23.69 14.55
N SER A 2 1.94 -23.65 14.01
CA SER A 2 1.63 -24.43 12.83
C SER A 2 1.87 -23.70 11.52
N ALA A 3 2.37 -22.46 11.56
CA ALA A 3 2.54 -21.70 10.34
C ALA A 3 3.62 -20.61 10.48
N PHE A 4 4.34 -20.41 9.41
CA PHE A 4 5.12 -19.22 9.11
C PHE A 4 4.44 -18.45 7.97
N SER A 5 4.76 -17.18 7.83
CA SER A 5 4.31 -16.36 6.70
C SER A 5 5.49 -15.99 5.83
N MET A 6 5.23 -15.64 4.57
CA MET A 6 6.27 -15.30 3.61
C MET A 6 6.12 -13.87 3.09
N VAL A 7 7.26 -13.23 2.88
CA VAL A 7 7.40 -11.94 2.18
C VAL A 7 8.51 -12.11 1.13
N GLY A 8 8.13 -12.39 -0.11
CA GLY A 8 9.07 -12.78 -1.15
C GLY A 8 9.84 -14.06 -0.76
N HIS A 9 11.16 -13.97 -0.66
CA HIS A 9 12.05 -15.05 -0.24
C HIS A 9 12.27 -15.13 1.29
N ILE A 10 11.64 -14.24 2.06
CA ILE A 10 11.78 -14.18 3.51
C ILE A 10 10.64 -14.96 4.15
N ALA A 11 10.95 -15.99 4.92
CA ALA A 11 10.02 -16.64 5.83
C ALA A 11 10.13 -15.98 7.21
N HIS A 12 9.01 -15.64 7.83
CA HIS A 12 9.01 -15.08 9.16
C HIS A 12 8.08 -15.85 10.09
N VAL A 13 8.54 -16.05 11.30
CA VAL A 13 7.83 -16.68 12.41
C VAL A 13 7.62 -15.68 13.54
N ASN A 14 6.66 -15.98 14.39
CA ASN A 14 6.51 -15.41 15.72
C ASN A 14 6.52 -16.57 16.71
N LEU A 15 7.68 -16.87 17.26
CA LEU A 15 7.89 -18.02 18.14
C LEU A 15 7.44 -17.67 19.56
N ARG A 16 6.62 -18.55 20.15
CA ARG A 16 6.31 -18.49 21.57
C ARG A 16 7.53 -18.85 22.40
N GLU A 17 7.55 -18.40 23.64
CA GLU A 17 8.67 -18.58 24.58
C GLU A 17 9.14 -20.04 24.67
N GLU A 18 8.21 -20.99 24.71
CA GLU A 18 8.47 -22.44 24.77
C GLU A 18 9.30 -22.99 23.59
N TYR A 19 9.32 -22.29 22.44
CA TYR A 19 10.03 -22.68 21.22
C TYR A 19 11.34 -21.91 21.02
N LEU A 20 11.64 -20.90 21.82
CA LEU A 20 12.83 -20.07 21.64
C LEU A 20 14.14 -20.86 21.78
N ALA A 21 14.15 -21.89 22.63
CA ALA A 21 15.30 -22.78 22.77
C ALA A 21 15.64 -23.52 21.46
N TYR A 22 14.65 -23.74 20.61
CA TYR A 22 14.78 -24.49 19.36
C TYR A 22 14.77 -23.57 18.11
N ARG A 23 14.81 -22.27 18.28
CA ARG A 23 14.56 -21.29 17.20
C ARG A 23 15.45 -21.48 15.98
N TYR A 24 16.74 -21.75 16.17
CA TYR A 24 17.67 -21.97 15.05
C TYR A 24 17.41 -23.29 14.33
N LEU A 25 17.06 -24.35 15.06
CA LEU A 25 16.66 -25.62 14.48
C LEU A 25 15.38 -25.46 13.63
N ILE A 26 14.40 -24.75 14.19
CA ILE A 26 13.15 -24.43 13.47
C ILE A 26 13.45 -23.61 12.20
N GLY A 27 14.34 -22.61 12.32
CA GLY A 27 14.77 -21.80 11.18
C GLY A 27 15.42 -22.63 10.09
N GLN A 28 16.32 -23.53 10.45
CA GLN A 28 17.02 -24.41 9.54
C GLN A 28 16.05 -25.37 8.83
N VAL A 29 15.11 -25.97 9.56
CA VAL A 29 14.08 -26.85 8.98
C VAL A 29 13.19 -26.09 7.98
N ILE A 30 12.77 -24.86 8.28
CA ILE A 30 11.98 -24.04 7.37
C ILE A 30 12.79 -23.76 6.10
N LEU A 31 14.06 -23.36 6.23
CA LEU A 31 14.95 -23.08 5.11
C LEU A 31 15.10 -24.28 4.17
N GLU A 32 15.34 -25.45 4.73
CA GLU A 32 15.57 -26.68 3.96
C GLU A 32 14.29 -27.25 3.31
N LYS A 33 13.14 -27.11 3.99
CA LYS A 33 11.89 -27.73 3.53
C LYS A 33 11.04 -26.80 2.67
N THR A 34 11.39 -25.51 2.58
CA THR A 34 10.58 -24.54 1.83
C THR A 34 11.36 -24.01 0.63
N PRO A 35 11.11 -24.51 -0.59
CA PRO A 35 11.71 -23.95 -1.79
C PRO A 35 11.43 -22.45 -1.89
N ARG A 36 12.40 -21.67 -2.39
CA ARG A 36 12.40 -20.20 -2.53
C ARG A 36 12.60 -19.41 -1.25
N VAL A 37 12.67 -20.03 -0.07
CA VAL A 37 13.10 -19.33 1.14
C VAL A 37 14.62 -19.23 1.14
N GLU A 38 15.15 -18.01 1.30
CA GLU A 38 16.58 -17.74 1.43
C GLU A 38 16.93 -17.15 2.79
N THR A 39 15.94 -16.61 3.50
CA THR A 39 16.08 -15.92 4.78
C THR A 39 14.95 -16.36 5.71
N VAL A 40 15.27 -16.78 6.93
CA VAL A 40 14.28 -17.10 7.96
C VAL A 40 14.51 -16.21 9.16
N VAL A 41 13.47 -15.48 9.58
CA VAL A 41 13.53 -14.54 10.71
C VAL A 41 12.46 -14.84 11.74
N ASN A 42 12.77 -14.56 13.01
CA ASN A 42 11.78 -14.44 14.09
C ASN A 42 11.45 -12.99 14.33
N LYS A 43 10.17 -12.65 14.38
CA LYS A 43 9.71 -11.33 14.83
C LYS A 43 9.80 -11.29 16.36
N LEU A 44 10.47 -10.28 16.88
CA LEU A 44 10.51 -10.02 18.31
C LEU A 44 9.33 -9.09 18.66
N ASP A 45 8.59 -9.42 19.72
CA ASP A 45 7.31 -8.80 20.10
C ASP A 45 7.37 -7.33 20.57
N THR A 46 8.44 -6.63 20.31
CA THR A 46 8.56 -5.21 20.66
C THR A 46 8.09 -4.31 19.54
N ILE A 47 6.79 -4.01 19.50
CA ILE A 47 6.27 -2.86 18.76
C ILE A 47 6.45 -1.63 19.65
N GLU A 48 7.65 -1.10 19.73
CA GLU A 48 7.94 0.13 20.47
C GLU A 48 8.24 1.32 19.55
N THR A 49 8.01 1.19 18.25
CA THR A 49 8.32 2.27 17.31
C THR A 49 7.06 2.91 16.78
N GLU A 50 7.09 4.22 16.63
CA GLU A 50 6.09 5.03 15.95
C GLU A 50 5.70 4.48 14.57
N PHE A 51 6.63 3.79 13.91
CA PHE A 51 6.48 3.24 12.55
C PHE A 51 5.97 1.80 12.50
N ARG A 52 5.64 1.18 13.63
CA ARG A 52 5.12 -0.21 13.71
C ARG A 52 5.97 -1.26 12.99
N VAL A 53 7.28 -1.07 13.00
CA VAL A 53 8.24 -2.07 12.52
C VAL A 53 8.62 -3.03 13.64
N PHE A 54 8.90 -4.27 13.28
CA PHE A 54 9.30 -5.31 14.23
C PHE A 54 10.81 -5.47 14.21
N ALA A 55 11.42 -5.55 15.40
CA ALA A 55 12.77 -6.09 15.51
C ALA A 55 12.76 -7.55 15.04
N MET A 56 13.81 -7.95 14.34
CA MET A 56 13.92 -9.30 13.75
C MET A 56 15.23 -9.95 14.13
N GLU A 57 15.16 -11.22 14.51
CA GLU A 57 16.31 -12.09 14.70
C GLU A 57 16.45 -13.01 13.50
N LEU A 58 17.64 -13.07 12.88
CA LEU A 58 17.93 -14.04 11.83
C LEU A 58 18.06 -15.44 12.45
N LEU A 59 17.24 -16.37 11.99
CA LEU A 59 17.26 -17.77 12.46
C LEU A 59 18.08 -18.68 11.55
N ALA A 60 17.99 -18.49 10.22
CA ALA A 60 18.71 -19.27 9.23
C ALA A 60 18.78 -18.55 7.88
N GLY A 61 19.72 -18.95 7.05
CA GLY A 61 19.89 -18.45 5.68
C GLY A 61 20.73 -17.18 5.60
N LYS A 62 20.49 -16.39 4.55
CA LYS A 62 21.25 -15.17 4.25
C LYS A 62 20.61 -13.95 4.94
N PRO A 63 21.38 -12.97 5.41
CA PRO A 63 20.86 -11.74 6.00
C PRO A 63 20.38 -10.74 4.89
N VAL A 64 19.48 -11.19 4.02
CA VAL A 64 18.92 -10.38 2.93
C VAL A 64 17.47 -10.06 3.27
N TYR A 65 17.19 -8.79 3.55
CA TYR A 65 15.88 -8.34 4.04
C TYR A 65 15.08 -7.55 3.01
N THR A 66 15.68 -7.24 1.86
CA THR A 66 14.98 -6.61 0.74
C THR A 66 14.24 -7.68 -0.05
N ALA A 67 12.93 -7.65 0.01
CA ALA A 67 12.07 -8.62 -0.66
C ALA A 67 11.30 -7.99 -1.82
N GLN A 68 10.94 -8.84 -2.79
CA GLN A 68 9.99 -8.50 -3.85
C GLN A 68 8.71 -9.32 -3.69
N VAL A 69 7.56 -8.67 -3.82
CA VAL A 69 6.25 -9.28 -3.68
C VAL A 69 5.36 -8.83 -4.84
N SER A 70 4.64 -9.77 -5.44
CA SER A 70 3.64 -9.47 -6.47
C SER A 70 2.25 -9.50 -5.87
N GLU A 71 1.52 -8.38 -5.96
CA GLU A 71 0.15 -8.26 -5.46
C GLU A 71 -0.65 -7.31 -6.34
N SER A 72 -1.94 -7.59 -6.56
CA SER A 72 -2.86 -6.76 -7.37
C SER A 72 -2.30 -6.37 -8.74
N GLY A 73 -1.52 -7.25 -9.37
CA GLY A 73 -0.87 -7.01 -10.65
C GLY A 73 0.29 -6.00 -10.61
N CYS A 74 0.78 -5.64 -9.43
CA CYS A 74 1.92 -4.78 -9.19
C CYS A 74 3.07 -5.55 -8.55
N LEU A 75 4.29 -5.05 -8.75
CA LEU A 75 5.49 -5.57 -8.10
C LEU A 75 5.93 -4.58 -7.03
N PHE A 76 6.14 -5.06 -5.81
CA PHE A 76 6.57 -4.27 -4.67
C PHE A 76 7.95 -4.72 -4.22
N THR A 77 8.86 -3.76 -4.07
CA THR A 77 10.18 -3.95 -3.46
C THR A 77 10.19 -3.23 -2.12
N LEU A 78 10.60 -3.93 -1.06
CA LEU A 78 10.59 -3.38 0.28
C LEU A 78 11.71 -3.97 1.15
N ASP A 79 12.29 -3.19 2.07
CA ASP A 79 13.13 -3.72 3.17
C ASP A 79 12.24 -4.08 4.35
N PHE A 80 12.05 -5.38 4.57
CA PHE A 80 11.12 -5.90 5.57
C PHE A 80 11.46 -5.53 7.03
N ARG A 81 12.68 -5.05 7.30
CA ARG A 81 13.08 -4.56 8.63
C ARG A 81 12.54 -3.18 8.96
N HIS A 82 12.31 -2.35 7.93
CA HIS A 82 12.04 -0.93 8.09
C HIS A 82 10.64 -0.52 7.66
N VAL A 83 9.87 -1.45 7.07
CA VAL A 83 8.51 -1.19 6.62
C VAL A 83 7.54 -2.26 7.12
N TYR A 84 6.28 -1.87 7.27
CA TYR A 84 5.21 -2.82 7.54
C TYR A 84 4.76 -3.50 6.25
N TRP A 85 4.66 -4.82 6.28
CA TRP A 85 4.02 -5.62 5.24
C TRP A 85 3.26 -6.79 5.86
N ASN A 86 2.03 -7.01 5.39
CA ASN A 86 1.22 -8.16 5.80
C ASN A 86 0.53 -8.79 4.60
N SER A 87 1.07 -9.91 4.13
CA SER A 87 0.55 -10.64 2.97
C SER A 87 -0.86 -11.20 3.15
N ARG A 88 -1.38 -11.26 4.38
CA ARG A 88 -2.77 -11.70 4.64
C ARG A 88 -3.81 -10.66 4.26
N LEU A 89 -3.40 -9.41 4.07
CA LEU A 89 -4.30 -8.32 3.70
C LEU A 89 -4.58 -8.22 2.19
N HIS A 90 -3.94 -9.06 1.37
CA HIS A 90 -4.04 -9.00 -0.09
C HIS A 90 -5.48 -9.03 -0.61
N THR A 91 -6.37 -9.82 0.02
CA THR A 91 -7.79 -9.91 -0.36
C THR A 91 -8.51 -8.59 -0.10
N GLU A 92 -8.25 -7.95 1.05
CA GLU A 92 -8.84 -6.66 1.40
C GLU A 92 -8.28 -5.53 0.53
N HIS A 93 -6.97 -5.54 0.25
CA HIS A 93 -6.37 -4.62 -0.71
C HIS A 93 -7.10 -4.71 -2.06
N GLY A 94 -7.24 -5.92 -2.61
CA GLY A 94 -7.94 -6.14 -3.88
C GLY A 94 -9.40 -5.68 -3.83
N ARG A 95 -10.13 -6.00 -2.76
CA ARG A 95 -11.53 -5.62 -2.58
C ARG A 95 -11.75 -4.10 -2.63
N LEU A 96 -10.89 -3.33 -1.96
CA LEU A 96 -10.98 -1.87 -1.97
C LEU A 96 -10.56 -1.28 -3.31
N ILE A 97 -9.47 -1.77 -3.90
CA ILE A 97 -9.01 -1.33 -5.22
C ILE A 97 -10.08 -1.56 -6.29
N ASP A 98 -10.85 -2.64 -6.20
CA ASP A 98 -11.93 -2.92 -7.16
C ASP A 98 -13.05 -1.88 -7.12
N GLN A 99 -13.25 -1.20 -6.00
CA GLN A 99 -14.24 -0.13 -5.86
C GLN A 99 -13.82 1.19 -6.52
N PHE A 100 -12.51 1.42 -6.70
CA PHE A 100 -12.03 2.65 -7.33
C PHE A 100 -12.30 2.62 -8.83
N LEU A 101 -12.75 3.74 -9.37
CA LEU A 101 -12.93 3.93 -10.81
C LEU A 101 -11.78 4.75 -11.40
N PRO A 102 -11.41 4.52 -12.67
CA PRO A 102 -10.42 5.36 -13.35
C PRO A 102 -10.79 6.86 -13.24
N PHE A 103 -9.78 7.71 -13.12
CA PHE A 103 -9.86 9.17 -12.97
C PHE A 103 -10.41 9.69 -11.64
N GLN A 104 -10.82 8.82 -10.73
CA GLN A 104 -11.08 9.23 -9.35
C GLN A 104 -9.80 9.67 -8.67
N VAL A 105 -9.95 10.57 -7.70
CA VAL A 105 -8.86 11.02 -6.82
C VAL A 105 -8.92 10.24 -5.53
N VAL A 106 -7.84 9.54 -5.23
CA VAL A 106 -7.67 8.73 -4.02
C VAL A 106 -6.61 9.37 -3.14
N SER A 107 -6.91 9.60 -1.88
CA SER A 107 -5.96 10.04 -0.86
C SER A 107 -5.66 8.86 0.08
N ASP A 108 -4.47 8.29 -0.03
CA ASP A 108 -3.98 7.20 0.83
C ASP A 108 -3.11 7.77 1.92
N VAL A 109 -3.67 7.92 3.12
CA VAL A 109 -3.09 8.70 4.22
C VAL A 109 -1.94 7.98 4.91
N MET A 110 -1.98 6.65 4.97
CA MET A 110 -0.97 5.78 5.55
C MET A 110 -0.60 4.69 4.53
N ALA A 111 0.01 5.13 3.43
CA ALA A 111 0.17 4.31 2.23
C ALA A 111 1.19 3.16 2.38
N GLY A 112 2.05 3.20 3.39
CA GLY A 112 3.11 2.22 3.52
C GLY A 112 4.00 2.18 2.27
N VAL A 113 4.22 0.99 1.74
CA VAL A 113 4.96 0.78 0.49
C VAL A 113 4.07 0.90 -0.77
N GLY A 114 2.79 1.22 -0.60
CA GLY A 114 1.81 1.51 -1.65
C GLY A 114 0.87 0.37 -2.06
N PRO A 115 0.45 -0.57 -1.18
CA PRO A 115 -0.41 -1.69 -1.58
C PRO A 115 -1.79 -1.26 -2.11
N PHE A 116 -2.29 -0.08 -1.73
CA PHE A 116 -3.47 0.54 -2.33
C PHE A 116 -3.08 1.58 -3.40
N ALA A 117 -2.15 2.47 -3.06
CA ALA A 117 -1.78 3.62 -3.89
C ALA A 117 -1.28 3.21 -5.29
N VAL A 118 -0.35 2.25 -5.37
CA VAL A 118 0.26 1.84 -6.65
C VAL A 118 -0.75 1.12 -7.57
N PRO A 119 -1.54 0.15 -7.10
CA PRO A 119 -2.57 -0.47 -7.95
C PRO A 119 -3.70 0.49 -8.33
N ALA A 120 -4.11 1.42 -7.45
CA ALA A 120 -5.09 2.46 -7.78
C ALA A 120 -4.58 3.36 -8.91
N ALA A 121 -3.33 3.83 -8.82
CA ALA A 121 -2.69 4.59 -9.88
C ALA A 121 -2.58 3.79 -11.19
N LYS A 122 -2.28 2.49 -11.12
CA LYS A 122 -2.25 1.59 -12.28
C LYS A 122 -3.62 1.36 -12.92
N LYS A 123 -4.69 1.49 -12.13
CA LYS A 123 -6.08 1.46 -12.60
C LYS A 123 -6.49 2.75 -13.29
N GLY A 124 -5.69 3.81 -13.15
CA GLY A 124 -5.92 5.13 -13.76
C GLY A 124 -6.51 6.15 -12.80
N CYS A 125 -6.46 5.91 -11.49
CA CYS A 125 -6.79 6.91 -10.48
C CYS A 125 -5.66 7.94 -10.35
N TRP A 126 -5.98 9.15 -9.91
CA TRP A 126 -5.03 10.10 -9.38
C TRP A 126 -4.85 9.81 -7.89
N VAL A 127 -3.62 9.62 -7.44
CA VAL A 127 -3.36 9.18 -6.07
C VAL A 127 -2.43 10.15 -5.36
N LEU A 128 -2.90 10.71 -4.25
CA LEU A 128 -2.09 11.40 -3.27
C LEU A 128 -1.78 10.36 -2.18
N ALA A 129 -0.51 10.01 -2.01
CA ALA A 129 -0.12 8.91 -1.12
C ALA A 129 0.90 9.38 -0.08
N ASN A 130 0.63 9.15 1.18
CA ASN A 130 1.47 9.61 2.28
C ASN A 130 1.86 8.46 3.20
N ASP A 131 3.04 8.56 3.79
CA ASP A 131 3.40 7.77 4.96
C ASP A 131 4.34 8.56 5.86
N LEU A 132 4.16 8.44 7.18
CA LEU A 132 5.02 9.10 8.16
C LEU A 132 6.43 8.50 8.18
N ASN A 133 6.55 7.19 7.89
CA ASN A 133 7.82 6.49 7.89
C ASN A 133 8.63 6.79 6.61
N PRO A 134 9.82 7.42 6.72
CA PRO A 134 10.65 7.73 5.55
C PRO A 134 11.05 6.49 4.73
N ALA A 135 11.20 5.33 5.36
CA ALA A 135 11.51 4.07 4.66
C ALA A 135 10.33 3.57 3.82
N CYS A 136 9.10 3.74 4.33
CA CYS A 136 7.87 3.49 3.57
C CYS A 136 7.76 4.44 2.38
N HIS A 137 7.97 5.75 2.61
CA HIS A 137 7.96 6.75 1.55
C HIS A 137 8.98 6.44 0.45
N ALA A 138 10.23 6.11 0.81
CA ALA A 138 11.27 5.73 -0.17
C ALA A 138 10.86 4.50 -0.98
N SER A 139 10.28 3.49 -0.32
CA SER A 139 9.76 2.29 -0.99
C SER A 139 8.56 2.62 -1.88
N LEU A 140 7.65 3.49 -1.46
CA LEU A 140 6.50 3.96 -2.25
C LEU A 140 6.95 4.65 -3.54
N VAL A 141 7.91 5.58 -3.45
CA VAL A 141 8.51 6.26 -4.62
C VAL A 141 9.13 5.25 -5.59
N HIS A 142 9.92 4.30 -5.05
CA HIS A 142 10.52 3.24 -5.85
C HIS A 142 9.44 2.38 -6.54
N ASN A 143 8.42 1.93 -5.80
CA ASN A 143 7.37 1.06 -6.31
C ASN A 143 6.48 1.76 -7.34
N ALA A 144 6.20 3.06 -7.19
CA ALA A 144 5.50 3.84 -8.20
C ALA A 144 6.26 3.86 -9.53
N ARG A 145 7.58 4.09 -9.50
CA ARG A 145 8.46 4.05 -10.69
C ARG A 145 8.55 2.65 -11.29
N GLN A 146 8.77 1.63 -10.47
CA GLN A 146 8.89 0.24 -10.90
C GLN A 146 7.63 -0.24 -11.63
N ASN A 147 6.46 0.22 -11.21
CA ASN A 147 5.17 -0.09 -11.83
C ASN A 147 4.75 0.91 -12.91
N LYS A 148 5.56 1.95 -13.20
CA LYS A 148 5.33 2.97 -14.23
C LYS A 148 4.06 3.77 -14.00
N VAL A 149 3.83 4.16 -12.73
CA VAL A 149 2.65 4.93 -12.31
C VAL A 149 3.01 6.25 -11.61
N GLU A 150 4.26 6.68 -11.68
CA GLU A 150 4.74 7.92 -11.05
C GLU A 150 4.00 9.17 -11.52
N ALA A 151 3.46 9.16 -12.75
CA ALA A 151 2.66 10.27 -13.27
C ALA A 151 1.29 10.39 -12.58
N HIS A 152 0.80 9.31 -11.97
CA HIS A 152 -0.51 9.24 -11.33
C HIS A 152 -0.43 9.10 -9.79
N CYS A 153 0.76 8.91 -9.24
CA CYS A 153 0.96 8.73 -7.81
C CYS A 153 1.91 9.79 -7.28
N ILE A 154 1.42 10.64 -6.38
CA ILE A 154 2.16 11.75 -5.78
C ILE A 154 2.49 11.38 -4.33
N PRO A 155 3.73 10.93 -4.05
CA PRO A 155 4.15 10.54 -2.71
C PRO A 155 4.43 11.74 -1.81
N SER A 156 4.15 11.60 -0.51
CA SER A 156 4.48 12.55 0.55
C SER A 156 5.01 11.82 1.78
N CYS A 157 5.72 12.54 2.64
CA CYS A 157 6.25 12.01 3.90
C CYS A 157 6.00 13.03 5.02
N GLU A 158 4.84 12.92 5.67
CA GLU A 158 4.41 13.87 6.70
C GLU A 158 3.37 13.25 7.65
N ASP A 159 3.04 13.95 8.72
CA ASP A 159 1.96 13.57 9.63
C ASP A 159 0.62 13.41 8.89
N GLY A 160 -0.13 12.34 9.22
CA GLY A 160 -1.36 12.00 8.52
C GLY A 160 -2.46 13.06 8.63
N ARG A 161 -2.56 13.80 9.77
CA ARG A 161 -3.54 14.87 9.93
C ARG A 161 -3.19 16.09 9.08
N ALA A 162 -1.90 16.42 9.03
CA ALA A 162 -1.39 17.49 8.17
C ALA A 162 -1.64 17.14 6.70
N PHE A 163 -1.33 15.90 6.32
CA PHE A 163 -1.57 15.39 4.97
C PHE A 163 -3.05 15.43 4.56
N ILE A 164 -3.98 14.99 5.42
CA ILE A 164 -5.42 15.05 5.13
C ILE A 164 -5.82 16.46 4.72
N ARG A 165 -5.49 17.46 5.55
CA ARG A 165 -5.83 18.86 5.29
C ARG A 165 -5.18 19.40 4.01
N ARG A 166 -3.90 19.09 3.81
CA ARG A 166 -3.16 19.54 2.64
C ARG A 166 -3.67 18.86 1.36
N SER A 167 -3.98 17.55 1.40
CA SER A 167 -4.45 16.81 0.23
C SER A 167 -5.77 17.36 -0.31
N ILE A 168 -6.67 17.81 0.56
CA ILE A 168 -7.94 18.45 0.18
C ILE A 168 -7.67 19.76 -0.56
N LEU A 169 -6.81 20.63 -0.02
CA LEU A 169 -6.43 21.88 -0.67
C LEU A 169 -5.70 21.63 -1.99
N GLN A 170 -4.79 20.65 -2.00
CA GLN A 170 -4.06 20.26 -3.21
C GLN A 170 -5.01 19.75 -4.31
N ALA A 171 -6.01 18.95 -3.97
CA ALA A 171 -6.98 18.48 -4.95
C ALA A 171 -7.82 19.63 -5.52
N TRP A 172 -8.16 20.62 -4.67
CA TRP A 172 -8.91 21.81 -5.09
C TRP A 172 -8.09 22.70 -6.03
N ASP A 173 -6.84 22.99 -5.68
CA ASP A 173 -5.99 23.93 -6.41
C ASP A 173 -5.40 23.32 -7.68
N ALA A 174 -4.90 22.10 -7.62
CA ALA A 174 -4.24 21.42 -8.73
C ALA A 174 -5.21 20.99 -9.85
N ALA A 175 -6.50 20.80 -9.53
CA ALA A 175 -7.51 20.37 -10.48
C ALA A 175 -7.01 19.22 -11.37
N PHE A 176 -7.06 17.99 -10.86
CA PHE A 176 -6.59 16.82 -11.58
C PHE A 176 -7.26 16.70 -12.96
N PRO A 177 -6.49 16.39 -14.00
CA PRO A 177 -7.03 16.30 -15.36
C PRO A 177 -8.26 15.42 -15.42
N ALA A 178 -9.25 15.91 -16.16
CA ALA A 178 -10.44 15.14 -16.49
C ALA A 178 -10.07 13.90 -17.30
N GLN A 179 -11.02 13.01 -17.41
CA GLN A 179 -10.90 11.78 -18.17
C GLN A 179 -10.54 12.06 -19.63
N ASP A 180 -9.33 11.75 -20.02
CA ASP A 180 -8.94 11.70 -21.43
C ASP A 180 -8.84 10.24 -21.86
N ALA A 181 -9.73 9.81 -22.74
CA ALA A 181 -9.75 8.45 -23.28
C ALA A 181 -8.45 8.07 -24.01
N SER A 182 -7.60 9.03 -24.38
CA SER A 182 -6.29 8.79 -24.97
C SER A 182 -5.31 8.18 -23.97
N LEU A 183 -5.45 8.48 -22.67
CA LEU A 183 -4.58 8.01 -21.58
C LEU A 183 -4.92 6.58 -21.12
N MET A 184 -6.03 6.01 -21.55
CA MET A 184 -6.42 4.65 -21.21
C MET A 184 -5.54 3.62 -21.93
N SER A 185 -4.99 2.67 -21.18
CA SER A 185 -4.23 1.57 -21.78
C SER A 185 -5.12 0.73 -22.71
N GLY A 186 -4.53 0.14 -23.76
CA GLY A 186 -5.29 -0.71 -24.71
C GLY A 186 -6.03 -1.88 -24.03
N ARG A 187 -5.54 -2.34 -22.86
CA ARG A 187 -6.16 -3.39 -22.05
C ARG A 187 -7.41 -2.87 -21.32
N GLN A 188 -7.40 -1.64 -20.84
CA GLN A 188 -8.55 -0.97 -20.22
C GLN A 188 -9.64 -0.73 -21.25
N LYS A 189 -9.29 -0.21 -22.44
CA LYS A 189 -10.23 -0.02 -23.56
C LYS A 189 -10.92 -1.34 -24.00
N ARG A 190 -10.17 -2.47 -23.93
CA ARG A 190 -10.72 -3.80 -24.27
C ARG A 190 -11.63 -4.37 -23.19
N ARG A 191 -11.37 -4.06 -21.91
CA ARG A 191 -12.21 -4.49 -20.78
C ARG A 191 -13.55 -3.77 -20.77
N GLU A 192 -13.56 -2.46 -21.01
CA GLU A 192 -14.79 -1.65 -21.11
C GLU A 192 -15.69 -2.07 -22.26
N ARG A 193 -15.11 -2.49 -23.41
CA ARG A 193 -15.88 -3.05 -24.53
C ARG A 193 -16.56 -4.39 -24.22
N LYS A 194 -16.05 -5.15 -23.23
CA LYS A 194 -16.57 -6.49 -22.89
C LYS A 194 -17.60 -6.49 -21.76
N THR A 195 -17.66 -5.47 -20.95
CA THR A 195 -18.59 -5.37 -19.81
C THR A 195 -19.15 -3.94 -19.78
N PRO A 196 -20.29 -3.67 -20.41
CA PRO A 196 -21.05 -2.47 -20.13
C PRO A 196 -21.56 -2.59 -18.69
N SER A 197 -20.84 -2.00 -17.74
CA SER A 197 -21.30 -1.92 -16.35
C SER A 197 -22.32 -0.81 -16.28
N GLU A 198 -23.53 -1.12 -15.81
CA GLU A 198 -24.61 -0.17 -15.55
C GLU A 198 -24.27 0.91 -14.52
N THR A 199 -23.06 0.85 -13.92
CA THR A 199 -22.56 1.76 -12.90
C THR A 199 -21.55 2.80 -13.40
N MET A 200 -21.26 2.85 -14.71
CA MET A 200 -20.43 3.92 -15.25
C MET A 200 -21.27 5.19 -15.36
N PRO A 201 -20.81 6.35 -14.84
CA PRO A 201 -21.47 7.62 -15.13
C PRO A 201 -21.50 7.80 -16.65
N SER A 202 -22.69 7.96 -17.20
CA SER A 202 -22.97 7.93 -18.65
C SER A 202 -22.48 9.14 -19.42
N ALA A 203 -21.69 10.02 -18.85
CA ALA A 203 -21.04 11.13 -19.53
C ALA A 203 -19.68 11.38 -18.85
N LEU A 204 -18.62 11.35 -19.65
CA LEU A 204 -17.32 11.88 -19.30
C LEU A 204 -17.51 13.34 -18.86
N ASP A 205 -17.38 13.63 -17.57
CA ASP A 205 -17.36 15.00 -17.10
C ASP A 205 -16.01 15.61 -17.53
N PRO A 206 -15.97 16.53 -18.49
CA PRO A 206 -14.75 17.11 -19.00
C PRO A 206 -14.10 18.09 -17.98
N ARG A 207 -14.75 18.34 -16.84
CA ARG A 207 -14.25 19.27 -15.85
C ARG A 207 -13.12 18.64 -15.04
N PRO A 208 -12.05 19.40 -14.74
CA PRO A 208 -11.00 18.95 -13.84
C PRO A 208 -11.59 18.53 -12.49
N ARG A 209 -11.11 17.42 -11.95
CA ARG A 209 -11.52 16.97 -10.62
C ARG A 209 -10.84 17.83 -9.55
N ARG A 210 -11.66 18.39 -8.66
CA ARG A 210 -11.23 19.22 -7.54
C ARG A 210 -11.57 18.62 -6.17
N LEU A 211 -12.11 17.41 -6.15
CA LEU A 211 -12.53 16.72 -4.94
C LEU A 211 -11.80 15.37 -4.84
N ILE A 212 -11.56 14.94 -3.62
CA ILE A 212 -11.08 13.59 -3.33
C ILE A 212 -12.29 12.66 -3.24
N ASP A 213 -12.30 11.62 -4.07
CA ASP A 213 -13.39 10.64 -4.12
C ASP A 213 -13.26 9.62 -2.96
N HIS A 214 -12.03 9.26 -2.58
CA HIS A 214 -11.78 8.25 -1.56
C HIS A 214 -10.62 8.64 -0.66
N PHE A 215 -10.83 8.48 0.65
CA PHE A 215 -9.76 8.48 1.63
C PHE A 215 -9.50 7.06 2.11
N VAL A 216 -8.26 6.61 2.02
CA VAL A 216 -7.80 5.32 2.55
C VAL A 216 -6.98 5.58 3.80
N MET A 217 -7.33 4.94 4.91
CA MET A 217 -6.63 5.05 6.18
C MET A 217 -6.44 3.65 6.77
N ASN A 218 -5.43 2.94 6.30
CA ASN A 218 -5.12 1.59 6.79
C ASN A 218 -4.09 1.64 7.91
N LEU A 219 -4.54 2.04 9.10
CA LEU A 219 -3.72 2.06 10.32
C LEU A 219 -4.44 1.26 11.41
N PRO A 220 -4.04 0.01 11.69
CA PRO A 220 -4.70 -0.83 12.66
C PRO A 220 -4.86 -0.15 14.02
N ALA A 221 -6.05 -0.27 14.62
CA ALA A 221 -6.49 0.26 15.91
C ALA A 221 -6.65 1.80 16.00
N THR A 222 -5.90 2.62 15.28
CA THR A 222 -5.87 4.08 15.49
C THR A 222 -6.33 4.92 14.29
N ALA A 223 -6.68 4.30 13.16
CA ALA A 223 -7.14 5.04 11.96
C ALA A 223 -8.31 5.99 12.26
N LEU A 224 -9.25 5.59 13.12
CA LEU A 224 -10.41 6.40 13.49
C LEU A 224 -10.06 7.70 14.22
N GLU A 225 -8.91 7.76 14.90
CA GLU A 225 -8.45 8.97 15.60
C GLU A 225 -8.12 10.11 14.63
N PHE A 226 -7.83 9.78 13.37
CA PHE A 226 -7.51 10.76 12.34
C PHE A 226 -8.74 11.43 11.72
N LEU A 227 -9.96 10.98 12.07
CA LEU A 227 -11.20 11.61 11.61
C LEU A 227 -11.36 13.06 12.11
N ASP A 228 -10.69 13.42 13.19
CA ASP A 228 -10.65 14.80 13.70
C ASP A 228 -10.04 15.80 12.69
N ALA A 229 -9.14 15.30 11.81
CA ALA A 229 -8.49 16.12 10.78
C ALA A 229 -9.46 16.62 9.69
N PHE A 230 -10.61 15.96 9.53
CA PHE A 230 -11.63 16.36 8.54
C PHE A 230 -12.53 17.50 9.04
N ARG A 231 -12.45 17.88 10.32
CA ARG A 231 -13.24 19.00 10.87
C ARG A 231 -12.88 20.29 10.15
N GLY A 232 -13.88 20.99 9.64
CA GLY A 232 -13.74 22.25 8.91
C GLY A 232 -13.34 22.07 7.43
N CYS A 233 -12.92 20.91 7.00
CA CYS A 233 -12.57 20.66 5.59
C CYS A 233 -13.79 20.50 4.69
N LEU A 234 -14.92 20.06 5.23
CA LEU A 234 -16.16 19.77 4.48
C LEU A 234 -17.11 20.97 4.39
N LEU A 235 -16.82 22.09 5.04
CA LEU A 235 -17.72 23.26 5.07
C LEU A 235 -17.68 24.12 3.79
N TYR A 236 -16.80 23.80 2.83
CA TYR A 236 -16.65 24.57 1.59
C TYR A 236 -17.21 23.88 0.35
N THR A 237 -18.02 22.83 0.51
CA THR A 237 -18.60 22.07 -0.60
C THR A 237 -20.12 22.31 -0.78
N SER A 238 -20.66 23.40 -0.25
CA SER A 238 -22.05 23.84 -0.49
C SER A 238 -22.12 24.98 -1.47
#